data_93f1c6a1484fd446704c37f481fc450c
#
_entry.id   93f1c6a1484fd446704c37f481fc450c
#
_cell.length_a   1.000
_cell.length_b   1.000
_cell.length_c   1.000
_cell.angle_alpha   90.00
_cell.angle_beta   90.00
_cell.angle_gamma   90.00
#
_symmetry.space_group_name_H-M   'P 1'
#
loop_
_entity.id
_entity.type
_entity.pdbx_description
1 polymer ?
#
loop_
_entity_poly.entity_id
_entity_poly.type
_entity_poly.pdbx_seq_one_letter_code
_entity_poly.pdbx_strand_id
1 'polypeptide(L)'
;MRYVKGCSYRSVWTAILVVTTFSALHTFAQNSGEDVHIQPRPQPAPKAPEIDAAFKNHSKPLSVNVEMVLVPVTITDPMNRLVTGLDRENFNLFEGKERQEIKTFSSEDAPVSLGVIFDMSGSMSSKIERAREAVIEFFKTANPQDEFFMITFADKPEEISDFTTSVEDIQGKLVYTVPKGRTALLDAVYLGVSKMRQARYPKKAMLVISDGGDNHSRYTEGEIRSMVKEADILIYAIGIYDHYFPSDEERLGPTLLSDITELTGGRAFTIDNPNDLADVSTKIGIELRNQYLLGYRPKNPVRDGKWRKIKVKLLPPKGLPPLRVYAKTGYYAPTE
;
A
#
# COMPACT_ATOMS: atom_id res chain seq x y z
N MET A 1 54.16 46.75 7.68
CA MET A 1 55.12 46.98 6.59
C MET A 1 54.70 46.20 5.36
N ARG A 2 54.49 46.95 4.27
CA ARG A 2 54.22 46.57 2.82
C ARG A 2 52.88 45.96 2.44
N TYR A 3 52.08 46.81 1.92
CA TYR A 3 51.28 47.01 0.71
C TYR A 3 51.73 46.19 -0.51
N VAL A 4 50.77 45.65 -1.28
CA VAL A 4 50.63 45.69 -2.76
C VAL A 4 49.15 45.37 -3.08
N LYS A 5 48.34 46.29 -3.50
CA LYS A 5 47.72 46.76 -4.74
C LYS A 5 47.80 45.66 -5.85
N GLY A 6 46.73 45.15 -6.50
CA GLY A 6 45.67 45.80 -7.23
C GLY A 6 45.59 45.09 -8.57
N CYS A 7 44.45 44.84 -9.10
CA CYS A 7 44.13 45.20 -10.48
C CYS A 7 42.74 44.68 -10.88
N SER A 8 41.94 45.61 -11.31
CA SER A 8 40.64 45.43 -11.95
C SER A 8 40.81 45.10 -13.42
N TYR A 9 39.90 44.22 -13.98
CA TYR A 9 39.59 44.27 -15.39
C TYR A 9 38.10 44.04 -15.62
N ARG A 10 37.46 45.13 -16.05
CA ARG A 10 36.14 45.13 -16.73
C ARG A 10 36.35 44.67 -18.18
N SER A 11 35.52 43.78 -18.69
CA SER A 11 35.32 43.63 -20.13
C SER A 11 33.82 43.46 -20.42
N VAL A 12 33.32 44.51 -21.04
CA VAL A 12 32.02 44.64 -21.68
C VAL A 12 32.10 43.94 -23.04
N TRP A 13 31.21 43.03 -23.33
CA TRP A 13 30.95 42.57 -24.70
C TRP A 13 29.47 42.71 -25.02
N THR A 14 29.23 43.70 -25.87
CA THR A 14 27.97 43.97 -26.58
C THR A 14 27.82 42.93 -27.73
N ALA A 15 26.79 42.16 -27.76
CA ALA A 15 26.46 41.33 -28.91
C ALA A 15 25.23 41.88 -29.64
N ILE A 16 25.45 42.19 -30.90
CA ILE A 16 24.55 42.76 -31.90
C ILE A 16 23.53 41.73 -32.35
N LEU A 17 22.26 42.11 -32.32
CA LEU A 17 21.14 41.37 -32.81
C LEU A 17 21.01 41.63 -34.33
N VAL A 18 21.18 40.61 -35.20
CA VAL A 18 20.87 40.67 -36.63
C VAL A 18 19.56 39.92 -36.90
N VAL A 19 18.52 40.66 -37.20
CA VAL A 19 17.24 40.18 -37.69
C VAL A 19 17.31 40.12 -39.21
N THR A 20 17.25 38.95 -39.82
CA THR A 20 17.05 38.76 -41.24
C THR A 20 15.63 38.27 -41.48
N THR A 21 14.80 39.17 -42.02
CA THR A 21 13.48 38.90 -42.56
C THR A 21 13.62 38.31 -43.98
N PHE A 22 13.13 37.09 -44.17
CA PHE A 22 13.04 36.47 -45.50
C PHE A 22 11.58 36.56 -45.97
N SER A 23 11.31 37.50 -46.87
CA SER A 23 10.06 37.62 -47.60
C SER A 23 10.12 36.73 -48.83
N ALA A 24 9.30 35.70 -48.88
CA ALA A 24 9.07 34.91 -50.10
C ALA A 24 7.77 35.37 -50.77
N LEU A 25 7.91 36.03 -51.91
CA LEU A 25 6.81 36.28 -52.85
C LEU A 25 6.40 34.95 -53.50
N HIS A 26 5.13 34.59 -53.38
CA HIS A 26 4.52 33.57 -54.22
C HIS A 26 3.69 34.24 -55.29
N THR A 27 4.13 34.09 -56.51
CA THR A 27 3.42 34.47 -57.74
C THR A 27 2.26 33.49 -57.97
N PHE A 28 1.06 34.05 -58.07
CA PHE A 28 -0.13 33.34 -58.55
C PHE A 28 -0.03 33.16 -60.09
N ALA A 29 -0.03 31.92 -60.57
CA ALA A 29 -0.31 31.56 -61.90
C ALA A 29 -1.80 31.16 -62.00
N GLN A 30 -2.59 31.98 -62.67
CA GLN A 30 -3.94 31.63 -63.10
C GLN A 30 -3.85 30.62 -64.25
N ASN A 31 -4.39 29.45 -64.08
CA ASN A 31 -4.63 28.50 -65.15
C ASN A 31 -6.14 28.31 -65.24
N SER A 32 -6.71 28.86 -66.30
CA SER A 32 -8.09 28.69 -66.74
C SER A 32 -8.24 27.31 -67.37
N GLY A 33 -8.80 26.38 -66.59
CA GLY A 33 -9.20 25.07 -67.09
C GLY A 33 -10.67 24.85 -66.79
N GLU A 34 -11.42 24.55 -67.84
CA GLU A 34 -12.86 24.36 -67.88
C GLU A 34 -13.38 23.36 -66.86
N ASP A 35 -14.34 23.82 -66.10
CA ASP A 35 -15.06 22.98 -65.12
C ASP A 35 -16.01 22.01 -65.82
N VAL A 36 -15.60 20.74 -65.91
CA VAL A 36 -16.50 19.65 -66.27
C VAL A 36 -17.19 19.18 -64.97
N HIS A 37 -18.42 19.67 -64.75
CA HIS A 37 -19.29 19.19 -63.71
C HIS A 37 -19.76 17.76 -64.04
N ILE A 38 -19.08 16.75 -63.48
CA ILE A 38 -19.58 15.37 -63.39
C ILE A 38 -20.44 15.26 -62.10
N GLN A 39 -21.76 15.28 -62.27
CA GLN A 39 -22.69 14.93 -61.21
C GLN A 39 -22.59 13.42 -60.97
N PRO A 40 -22.27 12.96 -59.73
CA PRO A 40 -22.33 11.54 -59.42
C PRO A 40 -23.80 11.07 -59.45
N ARG A 41 -24.06 10.05 -60.25
CA ARG A 41 -25.36 9.36 -60.27
C ARG A 41 -25.62 8.82 -58.84
N PRO A 42 -26.79 9.06 -58.21
CA PRO A 42 -27.10 8.49 -56.92
C PRO A 42 -27.12 6.95 -57.01
N GLN A 43 -26.20 6.31 -56.31
CA GLN A 43 -26.26 4.87 -56.11
C GLN A 43 -27.41 4.59 -55.16
N PRO A 44 -28.28 3.59 -55.45
CA PRO A 44 -29.27 3.17 -54.46
C PRO A 44 -28.55 2.65 -53.22
N ALA A 45 -28.92 3.18 -52.05
CA ALA A 45 -28.39 2.72 -50.76
C ALA A 45 -28.57 1.21 -50.63
N PRO A 46 -27.55 0.46 -50.21
CA PRO A 46 -27.70 -0.94 -49.88
C PRO A 46 -28.78 -1.07 -48.83
N LYS A 47 -29.83 -1.86 -49.08
CA LYS A 47 -30.80 -2.25 -48.05
C LYS A 47 -30.03 -2.95 -46.95
N ALA A 48 -30.10 -2.38 -45.75
CA ALA A 48 -29.63 -3.05 -44.55
C ALA A 48 -30.34 -4.41 -44.45
N PRO A 49 -29.63 -5.51 -44.13
CA PRO A 49 -30.31 -6.76 -43.90
C PRO A 49 -31.31 -6.57 -42.78
N GLU A 50 -32.58 -6.89 -43.02
CA GLU A 50 -33.58 -7.05 -41.98
C GLU A 50 -33.08 -8.15 -41.02
N ILE A 51 -32.52 -7.71 -39.87
CA ILE A 51 -32.22 -8.60 -38.78
C ILE A 51 -33.57 -9.04 -38.21
N ASP A 52 -33.90 -10.32 -38.45
CA ASP A 52 -35.09 -10.99 -37.95
C ASP A 52 -35.37 -10.55 -36.50
N ALA A 53 -36.60 -10.11 -36.26
CA ALA A 53 -37.10 -9.71 -34.95
C ALA A 53 -37.09 -10.87 -33.90
N ALA A 54 -36.70 -12.08 -34.32
CA ALA A 54 -36.59 -13.24 -33.48
C ALA A 54 -35.37 -13.26 -32.55
N PHE A 55 -34.34 -12.41 -32.76
CA PHE A 55 -33.16 -12.33 -31.89
C PHE A 55 -33.19 -11.21 -30.83
N LYS A 56 -34.33 -10.59 -30.60
CA LYS A 56 -34.56 -9.75 -29.42
C LYS A 56 -34.88 -10.58 -28.17
N ASN A 57 -34.17 -11.66 -27.97
CA ASN A 57 -34.02 -12.20 -26.62
C ASN A 57 -33.17 -11.22 -25.85
N HIS A 58 -33.84 -10.36 -25.12
CA HIS A 58 -33.26 -9.57 -24.03
C HIS A 58 -32.83 -10.56 -22.95
N SER A 59 -31.73 -11.26 -23.16
CA SER A 59 -30.96 -11.80 -22.05
C SER A 59 -30.50 -10.60 -21.26
N LYS A 60 -31.25 -10.26 -20.17
CA LYS A 60 -30.70 -9.39 -19.15
C LYS A 60 -29.30 -9.91 -18.87
N PRO A 61 -28.26 -9.09 -18.99
CA PRO A 61 -26.93 -9.52 -18.58
C PRO A 61 -27.11 -10.01 -17.14
N LEU A 62 -26.85 -11.30 -16.93
CA LEU A 62 -26.82 -11.86 -15.58
C LEU A 62 -25.60 -11.21 -14.92
N SER A 63 -25.79 -10.08 -14.28
CA SER A 63 -24.78 -9.50 -13.41
C SER A 63 -24.70 -10.40 -12.19
N VAL A 64 -23.94 -11.48 -12.33
CA VAL A 64 -23.54 -12.28 -11.17
C VAL A 64 -22.52 -11.43 -10.44
N ASN A 65 -22.99 -10.71 -9.43
CA ASN A 65 -22.14 -9.95 -8.52
C ASN A 65 -21.38 -10.99 -7.68
N VAL A 66 -20.26 -11.46 -8.22
CA VAL A 66 -19.47 -12.52 -7.60
C VAL A 66 -18.50 -11.84 -6.67
N GLU A 67 -18.90 -11.69 -5.45
CA GLU A 67 -18.04 -11.24 -4.39
C GLU A 67 -17.01 -12.32 -4.06
N MET A 68 -15.75 -12.02 -4.37
CA MET A 68 -14.61 -12.87 -4.03
C MET A 68 -13.93 -12.32 -2.77
N VAL A 69 -13.75 -13.16 -1.78
CA VAL A 69 -12.97 -12.85 -0.58
C VAL A 69 -11.52 -13.22 -0.83
N LEU A 70 -10.64 -12.21 -0.76
CA LEU A 70 -9.20 -12.37 -0.88
C LEU A 70 -8.57 -12.54 0.51
N VAL A 71 -7.67 -13.51 0.64
CA VAL A 71 -6.99 -13.86 1.88
C VAL A 71 -5.49 -13.87 1.61
N PRO A 72 -4.76 -12.78 1.96
CA PRO A 72 -3.30 -12.80 1.97
C PRO A 72 -2.80 -13.78 3.04
N VAL A 73 -1.80 -14.56 2.69
CA VAL A 73 -1.22 -15.58 3.59
C VAL A 73 0.29 -15.51 3.56
N THR A 74 0.90 -15.35 4.71
CA THR A 74 2.36 -15.47 4.91
C THR A 74 2.65 -16.79 5.60
N ILE A 75 3.64 -17.52 5.11
CA ILE A 75 4.10 -18.80 5.69
C ILE A 75 5.53 -18.63 6.16
N THR A 76 5.81 -19.03 7.40
CA THR A 76 7.18 -19.03 7.94
C THR A 76 7.54 -20.36 8.59
N ASP A 77 8.83 -20.64 8.64
CA ASP A 77 9.38 -21.73 9.44
C ASP A 77 9.50 -21.33 10.93
N PRO A 78 9.92 -22.26 11.83
CA PRO A 78 10.11 -21.95 13.24
C PRO A 78 11.17 -20.88 13.53
N MET A 79 12.10 -20.64 12.60
CA MET A 79 13.11 -19.58 12.70
C MET A 79 12.64 -18.25 12.10
N ASN A 80 11.32 -18.12 11.85
CA ASN A 80 10.71 -16.95 11.23
C ASN A 80 11.26 -16.62 9.83
N ARG A 81 11.78 -17.60 9.08
CA ARG A 81 12.16 -17.43 7.69
C ARG A 81 10.95 -17.69 6.80
N LEU A 82 10.80 -16.85 5.77
CA LEU A 82 9.72 -16.96 4.80
C LEU A 82 9.80 -18.27 4.01
N VAL A 83 8.66 -18.92 3.81
CA VAL A 83 8.54 -20.14 3.01
C VAL A 83 7.72 -19.83 1.75
N THR A 84 8.38 -19.93 0.61
CA THR A 84 7.80 -19.71 -0.73
C THR A 84 7.76 -21.03 -1.52
N GLY A 85 7.13 -21.03 -2.71
CA GLY A 85 7.08 -22.19 -3.60
C GLY A 85 6.10 -23.27 -3.17
N LEU A 86 5.09 -22.92 -2.34
CA LEU A 86 3.97 -23.80 -2.04
C LEU A 86 2.90 -23.67 -3.11
N ASP A 87 2.26 -24.78 -3.47
CA ASP A 87 1.17 -24.85 -4.43
C ASP A 87 -0.19 -24.70 -3.75
N ARG A 88 -1.22 -24.41 -4.56
CA ARG A 88 -2.61 -24.27 -4.10
C ARG A 88 -3.09 -25.47 -3.27
N GLU A 89 -2.66 -26.67 -3.64
CA GLU A 89 -3.01 -27.95 -3.00
C GLU A 89 -2.50 -28.06 -1.57
N ASN A 90 -1.48 -27.28 -1.22
CA ASN A 90 -0.95 -27.21 0.14
C ASN A 90 -1.86 -26.43 1.10
N PHE A 91 -2.87 -25.72 0.59
CA PHE A 91 -3.74 -24.85 1.39
C PHE A 91 -5.15 -25.41 1.52
N ASN A 92 -5.66 -25.43 2.74
CA ASN A 92 -7.06 -25.67 3.05
C ASN A 92 -7.66 -24.44 3.70
N LEU A 93 -8.63 -23.84 3.03
CA LEU A 93 -9.33 -22.63 3.50
C LEU A 93 -10.68 -23.02 4.11
N PHE A 94 -11.01 -22.43 5.25
CA PHE A 94 -12.27 -22.64 5.96
C PHE A 94 -12.93 -21.29 6.28
N GLU A 95 -14.25 -21.23 6.13
CA GLU A 95 -15.10 -20.19 6.71
C GLU A 95 -15.94 -20.84 7.81
N GLY A 96 -15.70 -20.40 9.06
CA GLY A 96 -16.23 -21.10 10.22
C GLY A 96 -15.73 -22.57 10.29
N LYS A 97 -16.65 -23.51 10.14
CA LYS A 97 -16.34 -24.96 10.09
C LYS A 97 -16.34 -25.52 8.65
N GLU A 98 -16.80 -24.74 7.69
CA GLU A 98 -17.00 -25.19 6.32
C GLU A 98 -15.77 -24.95 5.46
N ARG A 99 -15.30 -26.01 4.78
CA ARG A 99 -14.21 -25.91 3.82
C ARG A 99 -14.66 -25.15 2.58
N GLN A 100 -13.88 -24.14 2.18
CA GLN A 100 -14.10 -23.34 0.99
C GLN A 100 -13.20 -23.80 -0.15
N GLU A 101 -13.67 -23.69 -1.38
CA GLU A 101 -12.88 -23.96 -2.56
C GLU A 101 -12.07 -22.72 -2.94
N ILE A 102 -10.74 -22.84 -3.01
CA ILE A 102 -9.87 -21.78 -3.50
C ILE A 102 -10.09 -21.65 -5.00
N LYS A 103 -10.67 -20.53 -5.44
CA LYS A 103 -10.95 -20.26 -6.86
C LYS A 103 -9.78 -19.60 -7.56
N THR A 104 -9.07 -18.70 -6.86
CA THR A 104 -7.87 -18.06 -7.37
C THR A 104 -6.72 -18.27 -6.40
N PHE A 105 -5.54 -18.48 -6.95
CA PHE A 105 -4.29 -18.62 -6.20
C PHE A 105 -3.21 -17.86 -6.95
N SER A 106 -2.51 -16.96 -6.26
CA SER A 106 -1.36 -16.25 -6.79
C SER A 106 -0.29 -16.14 -5.71
N SER A 107 0.95 -16.20 -6.12
CA SER A 107 2.14 -15.88 -5.32
C SER A 107 2.97 -14.78 -6.00
N GLU A 108 2.38 -14.14 -7.01
CA GLU A 108 3.04 -13.07 -7.76
C GLU A 108 3.01 -11.77 -6.96
N ASP A 109 4.08 -11.01 -7.12
CA ASP A 109 4.15 -9.67 -6.57
C ASP A 109 3.22 -8.73 -7.36
N ALA A 110 2.43 -7.96 -6.63
CA ALA A 110 1.50 -6.98 -7.17
C ALA A 110 1.74 -5.63 -6.51
N PRO A 111 1.48 -4.51 -7.20
CA PRO A 111 1.60 -3.18 -6.60
C PRO A 111 0.78 -3.06 -5.32
N VAL A 112 1.34 -2.36 -4.33
CA VAL A 112 0.80 -2.20 -2.98
C VAL A 112 0.63 -0.72 -2.65
N SER A 113 -0.46 -0.39 -1.96
CA SER A 113 -0.59 0.89 -1.26
C SER A 113 -0.10 0.71 0.17
N LEU A 114 0.97 1.42 0.54
CA LEU A 114 1.68 1.29 1.81
C LEU A 114 1.53 2.54 2.66
N GLY A 115 1.08 2.37 3.92
CA GLY A 115 1.09 3.43 4.93
C GLY A 115 2.19 3.20 5.96
N VAL A 116 2.93 4.23 6.32
CA VAL A 116 3.86 4.19 7.44
C VAL A 116 3.32 5.06 8.56
N ILE A 117 3.15 4.48 9.74
CA ILE A 117 2.72 5.14 10.98
C ILE A 117 3.93 5.18 11.90
N PHE A 118 4.47 6.37 12.13
CA PHE A 118 5.78 6.54 12.74
C PHE A 118 5.71 7.35 14.04
N ASP A 119 6.18 6.76 15.11
CA ASP A 119 6.18 7.34 16.44
C ASP A 119 7.25 8.43 16.58
N MET A 120 6.80 9.62 16.99
CA MET A 120 7.62 10.78 17.27
C MET A 120 7.46 11.25 18.73
N SER A 121 7.00 10.38 19.61
CA SER A 121 6.89 10.67 21.06
C SER A 121 8.25 10.88 21.71
N GLY A 122 8.24 11.45 22.91
CA GLY A 122 9.46 11.77 23.64
C GLY A 122 10.33 10.55 23.97
N SER A 123 9.73 9.38 24.21
CA SER A 123 10.42 8.09 24.46
C SER A 123 11.26 7.61 23.29
N MET A 124 10.86 7.99 22.06
CA MET A 124 11.59 7.66 20.83
C MET A 124 12.91 8.42 20.64
N SER A 125 13.22 9.43 21.46
CA SER A 125 14.36 10.34 21.25
C SER A 125 15.70 9.62 21.07
N SER A 126 15.98 8.58 21.84
CA SER A 126 17.23 7.79 21.73
C SER A 126 17.21 6.76 20.60
N LYS A 127 16.03 6.45 20.05
CA LYS A 127 15.78 5.37 19.07
C LYS A 127 15.53 5.92 17.66
N ILE A 128 15.29 7.23 17.55
CA ILE A 128 14.72 7.87 16.35
C ILE A 128 15.59 7.71 15.10
N GLU A 129 16.91 7.82 15.21
CA GLU A 129 17.77 7.70 14.04
C GLU A 129 17.72 6.28 13.46
N ARG A 130 17.72 5.25 14.31
CA ARG A 130 17.58 3.86 13.90
C ARG A 130 16.18 3.57 13.32
N ALA A 131 15.15 4.18 13.90
CA ALA A 131 13.81 4.07 13.37
C ALA A 131 13.67 4.72 11.97
N ARG A 132 14.34 5.85 11.72
CA ARG A 132 14.40 6.46 10.38
C ARG A 132 15.12 5.56 9.37
N GLU A 133 16.29 5.00 9.75
CA GLU A 133 16.99 4.02 8.92
C GLU A 133 16.08 2.84 8.57
N ALA A 134 15.31 2.32 9.52
CA ALA A 134 14.38 1.24 9.31
C ALA A 134 13.30 1.57 8.26
N VAL A 135 12.74 2.78 8.31
CA VAL A 135 11.78 3.23 7.28
C VAL A 135 12.44 3.29 5.91
N ILE A 136 13.68 3.76 5.83
CA ILE A 136 14.43 3.81 4.56
C ILE A 136 14.67 2.39 4.03
N GLU A 137 15.10 1.46 4.86
CA GLU A 137 15.32 0.07 4.46
C GLU A 137 14.02 -0.61 4.02
N PHE A 138 12.90 -0.32 4.70
CA PHE A 138 11.59 -0.79 4.27
C PHE A 138 11.24 -0.31 2.86
N PHE A 139 11.43 0.97 2.57
CA PHE A 139 11.14 1.53 1.25
C PHE A 139 12.07 1.02 0.15
N LYS A 140 13.30 0.60 0.46
CA LYS A 140 14.18 -0.05 -0.52
C LYS A 140 13.64 -1.37 -1.05
N THR A 141 12.69 -1.99 -0.34
CA THR A 141 12.01 -3.21 -0.79
C THR A 141 10.81 -2.93 -1.69
N ALA A 142 10.48 -1.67 -1.89
CA ALA A 142 9.31 -1.25 -2.64
C ALA A 142 9.48 -1.41 -4.16
N ASN A 143 8.37 -1.63 -4.86
CA ASN A 143 8.34 -1.59 -6.31
C ASN A 143 8.12 -0.15 -6.82
N PRO A 144 8.63 0.19 -8.01
CA PRO A 144 8.39 1.52 -8.60
C PRO A 144 6.91 1.88 -8.82
N GLN A 145 6.03 0.88 -8.82
CA GLN A 145 4.59 1.08 -8.98
C GLN A 145 3.85 1.30 -7.68
N ASP A 146 4.48 1.03 -6.53
CA ASP A 146 3.85 1.21 -5.23
C ASP A 146 3.56 2.68 -4.95
N GLU A 147 2.56 2.91 -4.12
CA GLU A 147 2.31 4.23 -3.57
C GLU A 147 2.43 4.20 -2.06
N PHE A 148 2.85 5.33 -1.49
CA PHE A 148 3.14 5.45 -0.08
C PHE A 148 2.50 6.69 0.51
N PHE A 149 2.03 6.59 1.75
CA PHE A 149 1.77 7.76 2.58
C PHE A 149 2.46 7.62 3.93
N MET A 150 2.65 8.72 4.64
CA MET A 150 3.25 8.70 5.96
C MET A 150 2.50 9.59 6.95
N ILE A 151 2.23 9.02 8.11
CA ILE A 151 1.69 9.67 9.29
C ILE A 151 2.73 9.58 10.39
N THR A 152 3.05 10.69 11.01
CA THR A 152 3.79 10.73 12.27
C THR A 152 2.82 11.00 13.42
N PHE A 153 3.17 10.59 14.63
CA PHE A 153 2.35 10.88 15.79
C PHE A 153 3.18 11.11 17.05
N ALA A 154 2.65 11.95 17.91
CA ALA A 154 3.08 12.22 19.27
C ALA A 154 1.82 12.50 20.10
N ASP A 155 1.59 13.76 20.55
CA ASP A 155 0.34 14.17 21.21
C ASP A 155 -0.90 14.00 20.31
N LYS A 156 -0.71 14.03 19.01
CA LYS A 156 -1.72 13.80 17.97
C LYS A 156 -1.07 13.27 16.69
N PRO A 157 -1.81 12.55 15.84
CA PRO A 157 -1.31 12.16 14.53
C PRO A 157 -1.31 13.33 13.54
N GLU A 158 -0.29 13.35 12.68
CA GLU A 158 -0.12 14.32 11.59
C GLU A 158 0.28 13.61 10.31
N GLU A 159 -0.48 13.84 9.22
CA GLU A 159 -0.11 13.37 7.90
C GLU A 159 1.03 14.22 7.36
N ILE A 160 2.22 13.66 7.25
CA ILE A 160 3.37 14.39 6.70
C ILE A 160 3.53 14.17 5.20
N SER A 161 2.98 13.10 4.64
CA SER A 161 2.94 12.86 3.21
C SER A 161 1.65 12.18 2.81
N ASP A 162 0.98 12.76 1.82
CA ASP A 162 -0.10 12.12 1.08
C ASP A 162 0.45 11.00 0.20
N PHE A 163 -0.41 10.22 -0.46
CA PHE A 163 0.02 9.18 -1.39
C PHE A 163 0.97 9.72 -2.45
N THR A 164 2.16 9.14 -2.52
CA THR A 164 3.23 9.43 -3.47
C THR A 164 3.91 8.15 -3.92
N THR A 165 4.55 8.17 -5.08
CA THR A 165 5.45 7.11 -5.53
C THR A 165 6.92 7.45 -5.26
N SER A 166 7.20 8.68 -4.75
CA SER A 166 8.55 9.14 -4.43
C SER A 166 8.89 8.80 -2.98
N VAL A 167 9.81 7.88 -2.80
CA VAL A 167 10.37 7.54 -1.49
C VAL A 167 11.21 8.71 -0.94
N GLU A 168 11.87 9.45 -1.82
CA GLU A 168 12.72 10.60 -1.48
C GLU A 168 11.91 11.72 -0.81
N ASP A 169 10.67 11.95 -1.27
CA ASP A 169 9.79 12.97 -0.68
C ASP A 169 9.47 12.65 0.79
N ILE A 170 9.22 11.36 1.09
CA ILE A 170 8.96 10.91 2.46
C ILE A 170 10.23 11.02 3.31
N GLN A 171 11.36 10.57 2.79
CA GLN A 171 12.65 10.64 3.51
C GLN A 171 13.02 12.08 3.84
N GLY A 172 12.87 13.00 2.88
CA GLY A 172 13.13 14.43 3.07
C GLY A 172 12.31 15.05 4.19
N LYS A 173 11.04 14.65 4.34
CA LYS A 173 10.17 15.15 5.41
C LYS A 173 10.49 14.54 6.77
N LEU A 174 10.89 13.25 6.80
CA LEU A 174 11.16 12.52 8.02
C LEU A 174 12.41 13.05 8.76
N VAL A 175 13.42 13.55 8.04
CA VAL A 175 14.68 14.06 8.61
C VAL A 175 14.46 15.27 9.51
N TYR A 176 13.47 16.12 9.22
CA TYR A 176 13.24 17.37 9.96
C TYR A 176 12.34 17.22 11.20
N THR A 177 11.79 16.03 11.44
CA THR A 177 10.91 15.80 12.59
C THR A 177 11.72 15.59 13.87
N VAL A 178 11.28 16.20 14.98
CA VAL A 178 11.95 16.10 16.29
C VAL A 178 11.04 15.38 17.28
N PRO A 179 11.50 14.28 17.93
CA PRO A 179 10.70 13.57 18.92
C PRO A 179 10.33 14.44 20.11
N LYS A 180 9.05 14.46 20.47
CA LYS A 180 8.53 15.19 21.64
C LYS A 180 7.07 14.78 21.94
N GLY A 181 6.62 15.04 23.14
CA GLY A 181 5.22 14.86 23.53
C GLY A 181 4.88 13.43 23.97
N ARG A 182 3.59 13.15 24.05
CA ARG A 182 3.00 11.87 24.46
C ARG A 182 2.78 10.95 23.28
N THR A 183 2.08 9.84 23.47
CA THR A 183 1.92 8.79 22.47
C THR A 183 0.45 8.55 22.18
N ALA A 184 -0.05 9.06 21.04
CA ALA A 184 -1.42 8.85 20.54
C ALA A 184 -1.44 7.80 19.42
N LEU A 185 -1.01 6.57 19.72
CA LEU A 185 -0.86 5.47 18.77
C LEU A 185 -2.19 5.04 18.16
N LEU A 186 -3.24 4.87 18.98
CA LEU A 186 -4.55 4.42 18.50
C LEU A 186 -5.20 5.45 17.58
N ASP A 187 -5.05 6.75 17.89
CA ASP A 187 -5.48 7.85 17.01
C ASP A 187 -4.73 7.80 15.66
N ALA A 188 -3.44 7.47 15.67
CA ALA A 188 -2.63 7.36 14.46
C ALA A 188 -3.03 6.16 13.59
N VAL A 189 -3.29 5.02 14.21
CA VAL A 189 -3.83 3.84 13.51
C VAL A 189 -5.20 4.16 12.90
N TYR A 190 -6.07 4.86 13.64
CA TYR A 190 -7.36 5.31 13.12
C TYR A 190 -7.21 6.17 11.86
N LEU A 191 -6.32 7.18 11.92
CA LEU A 191 -6.06 8.05 10.78
C LEU A 191 -5.50 7.26 9.60
N GLY A 192 -4.55 6.36 9.83
CA GLY A 192 -3.95 5.51 8.80
C GLY A 192 -4.96 4.59 8.10
N VAL A 193 -5.82 3.91 8.86
CA VAL A 193 -6.91 3.09 8.31
C VAL A 193 -7.89 3.95 7.50
N SER A 194 -8.22 5.13 8.00
CA SER A 194 -9.11 6.07 7.28
C SER A 194 -8.48 6.55 5.97
N LYS A 195 -7.18 6.88 5.98
CA LYS A 195 -6.42 7.30 4.79
C LYS A 195 -6.35 6.17 3.76
N MET A 196 -6.18 4.93 4.19
CA MET A 196 -6.07 3.76 3.33
C MET A 196 -7.35 3.48 2.51
N ARG A 197 -8.49 4.09 2.85
CA ARG A 197 -9.72 4.04 2.03
C ARG A 197 -9.54 4.72 0.67
N GLN A 198 -8.60 5.68 0.56
CA GLN A 198 -8.28 6.41 -0.66
C GLN A 198 -7.21 5.72 -1.50
N ALA A 199 -6.68 4.59 -1.02
CA ALA A 199 -5.61 3.84 -1.67
C ALA A 199 -6.03 3.32 -3.05
N ARG A 200 -5.11 3.46 -4.00
CA ARG A 200 -5.30 3.09 -5.42
C ARG A 200 -5.34 1.58 -5.63
N TYR A 201 -4.50 0.84 -4.90
CA TYR A 201 -4.35 -0.59 -5.12
C TYR A 201 -5.21 -1.41 -4.16
N PRO A 202 -5.73 -2.57 -4.60
CA PRO A 202 -6.49 -3.47 -3.74
C PRO A 202 -5.61 -4.13 -2.66
N LYS A 203 -4.30 -4.31 -2.91
CA LYS A 203 -3.34 -4.79 -1.91
C LYS A 203 -2.91 -3.61 -1.05
N LYS A 204 -3.29 -3.65 0.22
CA LYS A 204 -3.11 -2.55 1.17
C LYS A 204 -2.36 -3.04 2.40
N ALA A 205 -1.33 -2.30 2.81
CA ALA A 205 -0.59 -2.62 4.02
C ALA A 205 -0.19 -1.36 4.80
N MET A 206 -0.04 -1.50 6.11
CA MET A 206 0.50 -0.47 6.99
C MET A 206 1.64 -1.04 7.82
N LEU A 207 2.67 -0.24 8.03
CA LEU A 207 3.77 -0.50 8.96
C LEU A 207 3.70 0.51 10.10
N VAL A 208 3.53 0.03 11.32
CA VAL A 208 3.57 0.83 12.55
C VAL A 208 4.95 0.67 13.18
N ILE A 209 5.64 1.77 13.47
CA ILE A 209 6.92 1.77 14.18
C ILE A 209 6.74 2.63 15.42
N SER A 210 6.83 2.02 16.61
CA SER A 210 6.58 2.67 17.91
C SER A 210 7.32 1.94 19.01
N ASP A 211 7.50 2.60 20.14
CA ASP A 211 7.89 1.91 21.39
C ASP A 211 6.65 1.40 22.18
N GLY A 212 5.49 1.41 21.56
CA GLY A 212 4.33 0.59 21.87
C GLY A 212 3.39 1.08 22.94
N GLY A 213 3.70 2.18 23.64
CA GLY A 213 2.77 2.77 24.60
C GLY A 213 1.64 3.53 23.89
N ASP A 214 0.46 3.57 24.52
CA ASP A 214 -0.58 4.55 24.19
C ASP A 214 -1.01 5.21 25.50
N ASN A 215 -0.85 6.51 25.61
CA ASN A 215 -1.19 7.27 26.81
C ASN A 215 -1.96 8.56 26.50
N HIS A 216 -2.30 8.78 25.22
CA HIS A 216 -2.92 10.05 24.82
C HIS A 216 -3.97 9.96 23.70
N SER A 217 -4.31 8.78 23.22
CA SER A 217 -5.35 8.62 22.22
C SER A 217 -6.75 8.92 22.78
N ARG A 218 -7.62 9.38 21.88
CA ARG A 218 -9.04 9.58 22.14
C ARG A 218 -9.84 8.30 21.88
N TYR A 219 -9.37 7.49 20.92
CA TYR A 219 -9.99 6.20 20.61
C TYR A 219 -9.52 5.14 21.59
N THR A 220 -10.44 4.25 21.92
CA THR A 220 -10.14 3.07 22.72
C THR A 220 -9.60 1.92 21.88
N GLU A 221 -8.89 1.00 22.50
CA GLU A 221 -8.43 -0.22 21.85
C GLU A 221 -9.57 -1.03 21.20
N GLY A 222 -10.73 -1.12 21.89
CA GLY A 222 -11.90 -1.82 21.36
C GLY A 222 -12.45 -1.21 20.07
N GLU A 223 -12.47 0.11 19.96
CA GLU A 223 -12.89 0.82 18.75
C GLU A 223 -11.93 0.59 17.60
N ILE A 224 -10.61 0.68 17.87
CA ILE A 224 -9.58 0.42 16.86
C ILE A 224 -9.61 -1.04 16.40
N ARG A 225 -9.75 -2.01 17.30
CA ARG A 225 -9.89 -3.43 16.94
C ARG A 225 -11.11 -3.67 16.05
N SER A 226 -12.22 -3.00 16.29
CA SER A 226 -13.42 -3.10 15.46
C SER A 226 -13.17 -2.51 14.07
N MET A 227 -12.57 -1.32 14.01
CA MET A 227 -12.25 -0.64 12.75
C MET A 227 -11.25 -1.44 11.90
N VAL A 228 -10.21 -1.97 12.52
CA VAL A 228 -9.18 -2.78 11.84
C VAL A 228 -9.75 -4.08 11.26
N LYS A 229 -10.73 -4.70 11.94
CA LYS A 229 -11.45 -5.88 11.41
C LYS A 229 -12.26 -5.58 10.16
N GLU A 230 -12.81 -4.36 10.05
CA GLU A 230 -13.59 -3.95 8.89
C GLU A 230 -12.71 -3.53 7.71
N ALA A 231 -11.50 -3.07 8.01
CA ALA A 231 -10.56 -2.65 7.00
C ALA A 231 -9.85 -3.86 6.39
N ASP A 232 -9.90 -4.00 5.06
CA ASP A 232 -9.13 -5.04 4.35
C ASP A 232 -7.68 -4.57 4.14
N ILE A 233 -6.96 -4.38 5.25
CA ILE A 233 -5.61 -3.82 5.33
C ILE A 233 -4.74 -4.76 6.15
N LEU A 234 -3.57 -5.09 5.65
CA LEU A 234 -2.58 -5.87 6.37
C LEU A 234 -1.72 -4.95 7.24
N ILE A 235 -1.68 -5.17 8.55
CA ILE A 235 -0.93 -4.31 9.47
C ILE A 235 0.26 -5.08 10.04
N TYR A 236 1.46 -4.54 9.83
CA TYR A 236 2.68 -4.95 10.52
C TYR A 236 3.06 -3.92 11.57
N ALA A 237 3.72 -4.36 12.63
CA ALA A 237 4.25 -3.47 13.64
C ALA A 237 5.67 -3.83 14.02
N ILE A 238 6.48 -2.83 14.33
CA ILE A 238 7.79 -2.95 14.93
C ILE A 238 7.73 -2.22 16.28
N GLY A 239 7.82 -2.98 17.36
CA GLY A 239 7.87 -2.46 18.73
C GLY A 239 9.32 -2.38 19.21
N ILE A 240 9.76 -1.19 19.64
CA ILE A 240 11.14 -0.91 20.08
C ILE A 240 11.11 -0.65 21.59
N TYR A 241 11.40 -1.67 22.40
CA TYR A 241 11.24 -1.58 23.85
C TYR A 241 12.58 -1.48 24.58
N ASP A 242 12.58 -0.78 25.72
CA ASP A 242 13.70 -0.85 26.65
C ASP A 242 13.55 -2.10 27.53
N HIS A 243 14.51 -3.01 27.41
CA HIS A 243 14.48 -4.28 28.15
C HIS A 243 14.85 -4.12 29.62
N TYR A 244 15.60 -3.09 29.97
CA TYR A 244 16.15 -2.91 31.30
C TYR A 244 15.25 -2.04 32.20
N PHE A 245 14.66 -1.01 31.63
CA PHE A 245 13.86 -0.03 32.39
C PHE A 245 12.57 0.35 31.61
N PRO A 246 11.70 -0.64 31.29
CA PRO A 246 10.48 -0.32 30.53
C PRO A 246 9.55 0.51 31.42
N SER A 247 8.96 1.56 30.82
CA SER A 247 7.83 2.28 31.42
C SER A 247 6.60 1.39 31.54
N ASP A 248 5.60 1.78 32.32
CA ASP A 248 4.36 1.02 32.44
C ASP A 248 3.62 0.94 31.08
N GLU A 249 3.70 1.99 30.26
CA GLU A 249 3.17 2.02 28.91
C GLU A 249 3.91 1.05 27.97
N GLU A 250 5.24 1.04 28.01
CA GLU A 250 6.04 0.10 27.21
C GLU A 250 5.75 -1.37 27.53
N ARG A 251 5.38 -1.70 28.76
CA ARG A 251 4.99 -3.08 29.14
C ARG A 251 3.72 -3.56 28.47
N LEU A 252 2.78 -2.66 28.17
CA LEU A 252 1.52 -2.98 27.49
C LEU A 252 1.66 -2.96 25.98
N GLY A 253 2.67 -2.27 25.45
CA GLY A 253 2.91 -2.07 24.03
C GLY A 253 2.95 -3.36 23.20
N PRO A 254 3.70 -4.41 23.60
CA PRO A 254 3.74 -5.66 22.83
C PRO A 254 2.38 -6.30 22.62
N THR A 255 1.54 -6.29 23.65
CA THR A 255 0.18 -6.86 23.58
C THR A 255 -0.69 -6.01 22.65
N LEU A 256 -0.66 -4.70 22.78
CA LEU A 256 -1.44 -3.78 21.94
C LEU A 256 -1.07 -3.92 20.46
N LEU A 257 0.23 -3.92 20.14
CA LEU A 257 0.68 -4.08 18.75
C LEU A 257 0.35 -5.47 18.19
N SER A 258 0.47 -6.53 18.98
CA SER A 258 0.09 -7.89 18.58
C SER A 258 -1.41 -7.98 18.29
N ASP A 259 -2.24 -7.42 19.15
CA ASP A 259 -3.70 -7.43 19.01
C ASP A 259 -4.19 -6.72 17.75
N ILE A 260 -3.55 -5.62 17.38
CA ILE A 260 -3.89 -4.86 16.14
C ILE A 260 -3.45 -5.64 14.90
N THR A 261 -2.24 -6.21 14.90
CA THR A 261 -1.65 -6.86 13.73
C THR A 261 -2.25 -8.24 13.43
N GLU A 262 -2.43 -9.08 14.45
CA GLU A 262 -2.91 -10.46 14.28
C GLU A 262 -4.31 -10.55 13.64
N LEU A 263 -5.17 -9.57 13.90
CA LEU A 263 -6.51 -9.52 13.33
C LEU A 263 -6.50 -9.42 11.80
N THR A 264 -5.47 -8.77 11.26
CA THR A 264 -5.30 -8.49 9.83
C THR A 264 -4.54 -9.59 9.08
N GLY A 265 -3.90 -10.48 9.80
CA GLY A 265 -2.96 -11.47 9.24
C GLY A 265 -1.53 -10.96 9.12
N GLY A 266 -1.26 -9.75 9.64
CA GLY A 266 0.09 -9.23 9.82
C GLY A 266 0.73 -9.72 11.12
N ARG A 267 1.84 -9.08 11.50
CA ARG A 267 2.68 -9.49 12.62
C ARG A 267 3.27 -8.31 13.34
N ALA A 268 3.41 -8.43 14.66
CA ALA A 268 4.25 -7.56 15.47
C ALA A 268 5.65 -8.18 15.66
N PHE A 269 6.67 -7.37 15.53
CA PHE A 269 8.06 -7.72 15.82
C PHE A 269 8.54 -6.90 17.01
N THR A 270 8.98 -7.59 18.05
CA THR A 270 9.62 -6.94 19.18
C THR A 270 11.12 -6.86 18.94
N ILE A 271 11.69 -5.70 19.16
CA ILE A 271 13.11 -5.42 18.97
C ILE A 271 13.68 -4.86 20.26
N ASP A 272 14.68 -5.55 20.78
CA ASP A 272 15.42 -5.14 21.98
C ASP A 272 16.64 -4.28 21.61
N ASN A 273 17.25 -4.56 20.46
CA ASN A 273 18.40 -3.82 19.96
C ASN A 273 17.97 -2.96 18.74
N PRO A 274 18.00 -1.62 18.86
CA PRO A 274 17.63 -0.74 17.75
C PRO A 274 18.42 -0.95 16.46
N ASN A 275 19.59 -1.57 16.50
CA ASN A 275 20.36 -1.91 15.30
C ASN A 275 19.72 -3.00 14.43
N ASP A 276 18.82 -3.80 14.97
CA ASP A 276 18.12 -4.86 14.23
C ASP A 276 16.90 -4.32 13.46
N LEU A 277 16.55 -3.03 13.63
CA LEU A 277 15.40 -2.39 13.02
C LEU A 277 15.42 -2.44 11.49
N ALA A 278 16.58 -2.15 10.89
CA ALA A 278 16.74 -2.15 9.44
C ALA A 278 16.49 -3.54 8.83
N ASP A 279 17.04 -4.58 9.47
CA ASP A 279 16.89 -5.97 9.03
C ASP A 279 15.45 -6.45 9.15
N VAL A 280 14.76 -6.10 10.24
CA VAL A 280 13.35 -6.46 10.44
C VAL A 280 12.46 -5.72 9.46
N SER A 281 12.73 -4.45 9.18
CA SER A 281 11.99 -3.66 8.19
C SER A 281 12.14 -4.24 6.79
N THR A 282 13.35 -4.59 6.38
CA THR A 282 13.63 -5.30 5.13
C THR A 282 12.87 -6.62 5.06
N LYS A 283 12.87 -7.39 6.15
CA LYS A 283 12.14 -8.66 6.24
C LYS A 283 10.64 -8.47 6.04
N ILE A 284 10.03 -7.47 6.66
CA ILE A 284 8.61 -7.15 6.48
C ILE A 284 8.32 -6.81 5.02
N GLY A 285 9.18 -6.00 4.39
CA GLY A 285 9.05 -5.66 2.99
C GLY A 285 9.11 -6.89 2.07
N ILE A 286 10.04 -7.81 2.31
CA ILE A 286 10.13 -9.08 1.59
C ILE A 286 8.89 -9.96 1.84
N GLU A 287 8.41 -10.04 3.08
CA GLU A 287 7.18 -10.78 3.39
C GLU A 287 5.98 -10.24 2.62
N LEU A 288 5.81 -8.90 2.56
CA LEU A 288 4.74 -8.27 1.80
C LEU A 288 4.78 -8.61 0.30
N ARG A 289 5.97 -8.77 -0.29
CA ARG A 289 6.14 -9.12 -1.70
C ARG A 289 5.81 -10.58 -2.01
N ASN A 290 6.08 -11.47 -1.07
CA ASN A 290 6.03 -12.92 -1.27
C ASN A 290 4.85 -13.60 -0.56
N GLN A 291 3.73 -12.91 -0.41
CA GLN A 291 2.51 -13.47 0.14
C GLN A 291 1.80 -14.34 -0.89
N TYR A 292 1.20 -15.43 -0.41
CA TYR A 292 0.20 -16.17 -1.19
C TYR A 292 -1.14 -15.43 -1.09
N LEU A 293 -1.80 -15.23 -2.21
CA LEU A 293 -3.13 -14.65 -2.28
C LEU A 293 -4.14 -15.74 -2.61
N LEU A 294 -4.97 -16.11 -1.64
CA LEU A 294 -6.04 -17.08 -1.81
C LEU A 294 -7.36 -16.36 -2.05
N GLY A 295 -8.05 -16.66 -3.14
CA GLY A 295 -9.38 -16.12 -3.40
C GLY A 295 -10.42 -17.19 -3.40
N TYR A 296 -11.54 -16.98 -2.71
CA TYR A 296 -12.67 -17.90 -2.67
C TYR A 296 -14.00 -17.17 -2.75
N ARG A 297 -15.04 -17.88 -3.19
CA ARG A 297 -16.43 -17.43 -3.13
C ARG A 297 -17.08 -18.08 -1.92
N PRO A 298 -17.59 -17.30 -0.96
CA PRO A 298 -18.28 -17.84 0.19
C PRO A 298 -19.44 -18.74 -0.23
N LYS A 299 -19.51 -19.94 0.32
CA LYS A 299 -20.67 -20.83 0.12
C LYS A 299 -21.92 -20.30 0.79
N ASN A 300 -21.75 -19.52 1.87
CA ASN A 300 -22.85 -18.79 2.50
C ASN A 300 -22.99 -17.41 1.84
N PRO A 301 -24.01 -17.21 0.96
CA PRO A 301 -24.17 -15.95 0.22
C PRO A 301 -24.92 -14.86 1.01
N VAL A 302 -25.30 -15.12 2.28
CA VAL A 302 -26.14 -14.21 3.07
C VAL A 302 -25.39 -12.90 3.34
N ARG A 303 -26.02 -11.78 2.99
CA ARG A 303 -25.52 -10.42 3.22
C ARG A 303 -26.13 -9.86 4.50
N ASP A 304 -25.61 -10.30 5.64
CA ASP A 304 -26.14 -10.00 6.96
C ASP A 304 -25.27 -9.10 7.82
N GLY A 305 -24.18 -8.57 7.25
CA GLY A 305 -23.23 -7.74 7.97
C GLY A 305 -22.48 -8.46 9.10
N LYS A 306 -22.62 -9.80 9.23
CA LYS A 306 -22.02 -10.52 10.34
C LYS A 306 -20.57 -10.92 10.06
N TRP A 307 -19.81 -11.04 11.13
CA TRP A 307 -18.45 -11.53 11.09
C TRP A 307 -18.36 -12.98 10.63
N ARG A 308 -17.55 -13.23 9.58
CA ARG A 308 -17.24 -14.55 9.03
C ARG A 308 -15.80 -14.90 9.41
N LYS A 309 -15.65 -15.92 10.27
CA LYS A 309 -14.31 -16.35 10.71
C LYS A 309 -13.62 -17.15 9.60
N ILE A 310 -12.40 -16.73 9.23
CA ILE A 310 -11.53 -17.43 8.28
C ILE A 310 -10.47 -18.23 9.04
N LYS A 311 -10.14 -19.40 8.51
CA LYS A 311 -9.01 -20.19 8.97
C LYS A 311 -8.32 -20.85 7.78
N VAL A 312 -7.02 -20.61 7.65
CA VAL A 312 -6.16 -21.29 6.69
C VAL A 312 -5.39 -22.40 7.42
N LYS A 313 -5.44 -23.61 6.89
CA LYS A 313 -4.62 -24.75 7.35
C LYS A 313 -3.69 -25.16 6.23
N LEU A 314 -2.44 -25.44 6.59
CA LEU A 314 -1.43 -25.90 5.64
C LEU A 314 -1.33 -27.42 5.68
N LEU A 315 -1.15 -28.01 4.48
CA LEU A 315 -0.72 -29.39 4.27
C LEU A 315 0.71 -29.33 3.69
N PRO A 316 1.74 -29.24 4.56
CA PRO A 316 3.09 -29.00 4.06
C PRO A 316 3.61 -30.22 3.30
N PRO A 317 4.43 -30.02 2.27
CA PRO A 317 5.18 -31.10 1.65
C PRO A 317 6.02 -31.86 2.68
N LYS A 318 6.27 -33.14 2.41
CA LYS A 318 7.11 -33.99 3.30
C LYS A 318 8.54 -33.40 3.40
N GLY A 319 9.09 -33.44 4.60
CA GLY A 319 10.48 -32.98 4.84
C GLY A 319 10.62 -31.54 5.29
N LEU A 320 9.55 -30.75 5.30
CA LEU A 320 9.56 -29.41 5.89
C LEU A 320 9.34 -29.47 7.41
N PRO A 321 9.94 -28.54 8.19
CA PRO A 321 9.65 -28.37 9.60
C PRO A 321 8.19 -27.94 9.81
N PRO A 322 7.69 -27.93 11.06
CA PRO A 322 6.40 -27.33 11.36
C PRO A 322 6.35 -25.88 10.88
N LEU A 323 5.35 -25.52 10.06
CA LEU A 323 5.22 -24.19 9.48
C LEU A 323 4.15 -23.38 10.22
N ARG A 324 4.37 -22.06 10.29
CA ARG A 324 3.41 -21.10 10.85
C ARG A 324 2.67 -20.40 9.72
N VAL A 325 1.35 -20.22 9.91
CA VAL A 325 0.47 -19.59 8.94
C VAL A 325 -0.03 -18.27 9.54
N TYR A 326 0.19 -17.17 8.84
CA TYR A 326 -0.35 -15.86 9.17
C TYR A 326 -1.34 -15.46 8.07
N ALA A 327 -2.58 -15.21 8.47
CA ALA A 327 -3.67 -14.83 7.58
C ALA A 327 -4.73 -14.08 8.37
N LYS A 328 -5.51 -13.23 7.70
CA LYS A 328 -6.60 -12.52 8.37
C LYS A 328 -7.58 -13.50 9.04
N THR A 329 -8.08 -13.13 10.20
CA THR A 329 -8.91 -14.02 11.03
C THR A 329 -10.37 -14.08 10.59
N GLY A 330 -10.79 -13.19 9.70
CA GLY A 330 -12.15 -13.12 9.19
C GLY A 330 -12.41 -11.85 8.40
N TYR A 331 -13.69 -11.63 8.08
CA TYR A 331 -14.20 -10.43 7.43
C TYR A 331 -15.67 -10.22 7.81
N TYR A 332 -16.20 -9.04 7.61
CA TYR A 332 -17.65 -8.79 7.71
C TYR A 332 -18.32 -9.09 6.38
N ALA A 333 -19.38 -9.92 6.41
CA ALA A 333 -20.20 -10.11 5.23
C ALA A 333 -20.78 -8.76 4.79
N PRO A 334 -20.96 -8.52 3.48
CA PRO A 334 -21.57 -7.28 3.02
C PRO A 334 -22.98 -7.12 3.62
N THR A 335 -23.39 -5.88 3.74
CA THR A 335 -24.80 -5.50 3.94
C THR A 335 -25.42 -5.19 2.59
N GLU A 336 -26.73 -5.33 2.44
CA GLU A 336 -27.46 -4.98 1.21
C GLU A 336 -27.24 -3.53 0.81
#